data_b523cc2408d40723a13bef919ede996e
#
_entry.id   b523cc2408d40723a13bef919ede996e
#
_cell.length_a   1.000
_cell.length_b   1.000
_cell.length_c   1.000
_cell.angle_alpha   90.00
_cell.angle_beta   90.00
_cell.angle_gamma   90.00
#
_symmetry.space_group_name_H-M   'P 1'
#
loop_
_entity.id
_entity.type
_entity.pdbx_description
1 polymer ?
#
loop_
_entity_poly.entity_id
_entity_poly.type
_entity_poly.pdbx_seq_one_letter_code
_entity_poly.pdbx_strand_id
1 'polypeptide(L)'
;MFGQKKHNAWFFDSSIHLEAVSRLMYLIEIKEPFGVVCGADGSGRTRILTRVRQETERIGRQVVALNVAGLDATAALTGLVTSVSSSARRIMKRNELVSLLRDEIAGRSHCGVHSVVLIDDFHRADGDLESFLRILTALNAGASSAGNQGKLTVIVASDRPLTNGLSVEALLQIRLTPLNSIESSEFVRTLARRHGIADSILQDSTIAAIHHLSLGNTARMTRVCELLAVLHEASPETLINTEAVSAVIQELSPRAVA
;
A
#
# COMPACT_ATOMS: atom_id res chain seq x y z
N MET A 1 10.51 12.61 17.84
CA MET A 1 11.53 11.94 17.00
C MET A 1 11.26 10.44 17.07
N PHE A 2 10.34 9.92 16.26
CA PHE A 2 10.11 8.48 16.18
C PHE A 2 11.03 7.94 15.09
N GLY A 3 12.01 7.15 15.51
CA GLY A 3 12.99 6.56 14.63
C GLY A 3 12.29 5.74 13.54
N GLN A 4 12.44 6.17 12.29
CA GLN A 4 12.17 5.33 11.13
C GLN A 4 13.14 4.14 11.18
N LYS A 5 12.72 3.03 11.79
CA LYS A 5 13.33 1.74 11.48
C LYS A 5 13.18 1.58 9.97
N LYS A 6 14.30 1.59 9.24
CA LYS A 6 14.39 1.09 7.87
C LYS A 6 13.98 -0.38 7.89
N HIS A 7 12.68 -0.62 7.93
CA HIS A 7 12.17 -1.91 7.53
C HIS A 7 12.48 -2.01 6.04
N ASN A 8 13.52 -2.74 5.73
CA ASN A 8 13.71 -3.31 4.40
C ASN A 8 12.51 -4.26 4.23
N ALA A 9 11.39 -3.67 3.81
CA ALA A 9 10.10 -4.30 3.82
C ALA A 9 10.15 -5.39 2.76
N TRP A 10 10.32 -6.65 3.22
CA TRP A 10 10.26 -7.80 2.32
C TRP A 10 8.99 -7.72 1.48
N PHE A 11 9.15 -7.90 0.19
CA PHE A 11 8.08 -7.95 -0.80
C PHE A 11 8.07 -9.35 -1.40
N PHE A 12 6.90 -9.97 -1.41
CA PHE A 12 6.71 -11.26 -2.05
C PHE A 12 6.30 -11.06 -3.51
N ASP A 13 7.07 -11.62 -4.40
CA ASP A 13 6.93 -11.46 -5.84
C ASP A 13 5.83 -12.38 -6.41
N SER A 14 4.59 -12.35 -5.85
CA SER A 14 3.48 -13.06 -6.48
C SER A 14 3.07 -12.37 -7.78
N SER A 15 2.47 -13.15 -8.68
CA SER A 15 2.06 -12.68 -10.01
C SER A 15 1.20 -11.41 -9.95
N ILE A 16 0.20 -11.40 -9.06
CA ILE A 16 -0.72 -10.26 -8.91
C ILE A 16 -0.04 -9.01 -8.34
N HIS A 17 0.90 -9.18 -7.39
CA HIS A 17 1.61 -8.04 -6.82
C HIS A 17 2.63 -7.46 -7.80
N LEU A 18 3.35 -8.29 -8.55
CA LEU A 18 4.28 -7.85 -9.59
C LEU A 18 3.54 -7.14 -10.72
N GLU A 19 2.40 -7.69 -11.17
CA GLU A 19 1.57 -7.06 -12.18
C GLU A 19 1.07 -5.68 -11.70
N ALA A 20 0.60 -5.59 -10.45
CA ALA A 20 0.16 -4.34 -9.87
C ALA A 20 1.28 -3.29 -9.85
N VAL A 21 2.48 -3.65 -9.40
CA VAL A 21 3.64 -2.73 -9.41
C VAL A 21 3.96 -2.30 -10.83
N SER A 22 4.03 -3.24 -11.79
CA SER A 22 4.36 -2.94 -13.19
C SER A 22 3.36 -1.98 -13.82
N ARG A 23 2.06 -2.20 -13.60
CA ARG A 23 1.01 -1.31 -14.12
C ARG A 23 1.06 0.08 -13.50
N LEU A 24 1.34 0.18 -12.20
CA LEU A 24 1.49 1.48 -11.53
C LEU A 24 2.75 2.23 -11.99
N MET A 25 3.85 1.52 -12.19
CA MET A 25 5.07 2.13 -12.75
C MET A 25 4.84 2.63 -14.18
N TYR A 26 4.12 1.87 -15.00
CA TYR A 26 3.72 2.30 -16.34
C TYR A 26 2.85 3.57 -16.29
N LEU A 27 1.85 3.62 -15.40
CA LEU A 27 0.99 4.80 -15.20
C LEU A 27 1.83 6.04 -14.81
N ILE A 28 2.84 5.88 -13.95
CA ILE A 28 3.78 6.96 -13.60
C ILE A 28 4.64 7.36 -14.80
N GLU A 29 5.07 6.40 -15.62
CA GLU A 29 5.91 6.64 -16.79
C GLU A 29 5.19 7.49 -17.85
N ILE A 30 3.95 7.14 -18.17
CA ILE A 30 3.12 7.88 -19.12
C ILE A 30 2.49 9.15 -18.51
N LYS A 31 2.77 9.43 -17.22
CA LYS A 31 2.31 10.60 -16.47
C LYS A 31 0.79 10.73 -16.40
N GLU A 32 0.10 9.62 -16.33
CA GLU A 32 -1.34 9.62 -16.11
C GLU A 32 -1.70 10.20 -14.73
N PRO A 33 -2.77 10.99 -14.65
CA PRO A 33 -3.07 11.77 -13.45
C PRO A 33 -3.49 10.92 -12.25
N PHE A 34 -4.19 9.78 -12.47
CA PHE A 34 -4.84 9.09 -11.37
C PHE A 34 -4.92 7.57 -11.55
N GLY A 35 -4.58 6.84 -10.49
CA GLY A 35 -4.72 5.40 -10.41
C GLY A 35 -5.16 4.91 -9.03
N VAL A 36 -5.82 3.74 -8.99
CA VAL A 36 -6.35 3.14 -7.76
C VAL A 36 -5.89 1.71 -7.61
N VAL A 37 -5.44 1.36 -6.42
CA VAL A 37 -5.19 -0.03 -5.99
C VAL A 37 -6.22 -0.38 -4.92
N CYS A 38 -7.07 -1.34 -5.18
CA CYS A 38 -8.05 -1.80 -4.21
C CYS A 38 -7.87 -3.28 -3.87
N GLY A 39 -8.25 -3.65 -2.65
CA GLY A 39 -8.17 -5.02 -2.16
C GLY A 39 -8.50 -5.08 -0.68
N ALA A 40 -8.91 -6.23 -0.20
CA ALA A 40 -9.26 -6.42 1.21
C ALA A 40 -8.09 -6.07 2.16
N ASP A 41 -8.39 -5.80 3.42
CA ASP A 41 -7.36 -5.62 4.44
C ASP A 41 -6.43 -6.83 4.46
N GLY A 42 -5.12 -6.54 4.49
CA GLY A 42 -4.10 -7.57 4.44
C GLY A 42 -3.79 -8.13 3.05
N SER A 43 -4.32 -7.55 1.97
CA SER A 43 -4.01 -7.95 0.59
C SER A 43 -2.65 -7.47 0.06
N GLY A 44 -1.89 -6.68 0.83
CA GLY A 44 -0.57 -6.19 0.42
C GLY A 44 -0.55 -4.79 -0.20
N ARG A 45 -1.62 -4.03 -0.20
CA ARG A 45 -1.70 -2.66 -0.75
C ARG A 45 -0.53 -1.78 -0.34
N THR A 46 -0.28 -1.64 0.96
CA THR A 46 0.83 -0.87 1.52
C THR A 46 2.19 -1.34 1.01
N ARG A 47 2.37 -2.66 0.82
CA ARG A 47 3.61 -3.24 0.28
C ARG A 47 3.82 -2.85 -1.17
N ILE A 48 2.73 -2.87 -1.98
CA ILE A 48 2.77 -2.40 -3.37
C ILE A 48 3.15 -0.92 -3.43
N LEU A 49 2.49 -0.06 -2.65
CA LEU A 49 2.84 1.37 -2.62
C LEU A 49 4.29 1.59 -2.18
N THR A 50 4.76 0.82 -1.18
CA THR A 50 6.16 0.89 -0.74
C THR A 50 7.12 0.50 -1.87
N ARG A 51 6.82 -0.55 -2.62
CA ARG A 51 7.63 -1.00 -3.76
C ARG A 51 7.61 0.03 -4.89
N VAL A 52 6.45 0.54 -5.25
CA VAL A 52 6.29 1.62 -6.24
C VAL A 52 7.09 2.86 -5.83
N ARG A 53 7.03 3.25 -4.56
CA ARG A 53 7.84 4.35 -4.02
C ARG A 53 9.33 4.11 -4.26
N GLN A 54 9.85 2.94 -3.86
CA GLN A 54 11.27 2.59 -4.01
C GLN A 54 11.72 2.62 -5.47
N GLU A 55 10.93 2.05 -6.38
CA GLU A 55 11.24 2.06 -7.81
C GLU A 55 11.18 3.48 -8.40
N THR A 56 10.20 4.29 -7.97
CA THR A 56 10.06 5.68 -8.40
C THR A 56 11.24 6.53 -7.94
N GLU A 57 11.68 6.36 -6.68
CA GLU A 57 12.88 7.03 -6.13
C GLU A 57 14.14 6.57 -6.87
N ARG A 58 14.25 5.28 -7.21
CA ARG A 58 15.41 4.70 -7.92
C ARG A 58 15.62 5.29 -9.32
N ILE A 59 14.53 5.62 -10.01
CA ILE A 59 14.59 6.30 -11.33
C ILE A 59 14.69 7.82 -11.22
N GLY A 60 14.97 8.36 -10.01
CA GLY A 60 15.22 9.78 -9.79
C GLY A 60 13.98 10.67 -9.79
N ARG A 61 12.77 10.10 -9.71
CA ARG A 61 11.53 10.88 -9.62
C ARG A 61 11.21 11.22 -8.17
N GLN A 62 10.57 12.37 -7.96
CA GLN A 62 10.13 12.76 -6.64
C GLN A 62 8.79 12.09 -6.30
N VAL A 63 8.73 11.43 -5.16
CA VAL A 63 7.54 10.78 -4.67
C VAL A 63 7.27 11.15 -3.21
N VAL A 64 6.00 11.45 -2.90
CA VAL A 64 5.50 11.64 -1.54
C VAL A 64 4.54 10.52 -1.22
N ALA A 65 4.76 9.83 -0.12
CA ALA A 65 3.84 8.82 0.40
C ALA A 65 3.17 9.35 1.67
N LEU A 66 1.85 9.30 1.70
CA LEU A 66 1.01 9.76 2.79
C LEU A 66 0.06 8.65 3.22
N ASN A 67 0.08 8.28 4.50
CA ASN A 67 -0.98 7.47 5.10
C ASN A 67 -2.04 8.42 5.66
N VAL A 68 -3.28 8.24 5.25
CA VAL A 68 -4.39 9.14 5.60
C VAL A 68 -5.37 8.54 6.61
N ALA A 69 -5.03 7.41 7.23
CA ALA A 69 -5.85 6.82 8.29
C ALA A 69 -6.07 7.81 9.44
N GLY A 70 -7.32 8.10 9.79
CA GLY A 70 -7.69 9.05 10.83
C GLY A 70 -7.41 10.53 10.49
N LEU A 71 -7.10 10.85 9.23
CA LEU A 71 -6.91 12.23 8.80
C LEU A 71 -8.16 12.76 8.08
N ASP A 72 -8.51 14.00 8.36
CA ASP A 72 -9.44 14.76 7.53
C ASP A 72 -8.74 15.39 6.31
N ALA A 73 -9.51 15.98 5.40
CA ALA A 73 -8.97 16.58 4.19
C ALA A 73 -7.96 17.71 4.45
N THR A 74 -8.11 18.47 5.54
CA THR A 74 -7.20 19.56 5.87
C THR A 74 -5.89 19.04 6.45
N ALA A 75 -5.96 18.04 7.32
CA ALA A 75 -4.77 17.36 7.86
C ALA A 75 -3.98 16.63 6.76
N ALA A 76 -4.66 15.93 5.85
CA ALA A 76 -4.04 15.30 4.69
C ALA A 76 -3.34 16.32 3.78
N LEU A 77 -4.01 17.43 3.48
CA LEU A 77 -3.43 18.53 2.68
C LEU A 77 -2.23 19.16 3.37
N THR A 78 -2.31 19.40 4.68
CA THR A 78 -1.19 19.91 5.47
C THR A 78 0.00 18.96 5.43
N GLY A 79 -0.23 17.67 5.65
CA GLY A 79 0.81 16.64 5.58
C GLY A 79 1.50 16.58 4.22
N LEU A 80 0.73 16.69 3.14
CA LEU A 80 1.27 16.72 1.78
C LEU A 80 2.10 17.98 1.54
N VAL A 81 1.56 19.16 1.85
CA VAL A 81 2.25 20.45 1.63
C VAL A 81 3.55 20.52 2.42
N THR A 82 3.56 20.08 3.68
CA THR A 82 4.78 20.04 4.50
C THR A 82 5.83 19.07 3.97
N SER A 83 5.41 18.07 3.21
CA SER A 83 6.34 17.10 2.58
C SER A 83 6.96 17.62 1.28
N VAL A 84 6.31 18.58 0.61
CA VAL A 84 6.77 19.09 -0.69
C VAL A 84 7.36 20.48 -0.61
N SER A 85 7.03 21.29 0.40
CA SER A 85 7.47 22.67 0.54
C SER A 85 8.12 22.94 1.89
N SER A 86 9.31 23.53 1.85
CA SER A 86 9.98 24.06 3.04
C SER A 86 9.34 25.36 3.57
N SER A 87 8.51 26.02 2.75
CA SER A 87 7.80 27.26 3.10
C SER A 87 6.53 27.01 3.88
N ALA A 88 6.09 25.75 4.06
CA ALA A 88 4.91 25.40 4.80
C ALA A 88 5.05 25.82 6.28
N ARG A 89 4.08 26.60 6.76
CA ARG A 89 3.98 26.99 8.17
C ARG A 89 3.01 26.05 8.91
N ARG A 90 3.21 25.93 10.22
CA ARG A 90 2.42 25.02 11.05
C ARG A 90 0.91 25.34 11.11
N ILE A 91 0.55 26.59 10.87
CA ILE A 91 -0.85 27.07 10.87
C ILE A 91 -1.06 27.85 9.57
N MET A 92 -1.78 27.22 8.63
CA MET A 92 -2.18 27.82 7.36
C MET A 92 -3.66 27.49 7.11
N LYS A 93 -4.36 28.41 6.46
CA LYS A 93 -5.73 28.16 6.01
C LYS A 93 -5.73 27.23 4.80
N ARG A 94 -6.82 26.49 4.61
CA ARG A 94 -6.95 25.51 3.51
C ARG A 94 -6.65 26.12 2.13
N ASN A 95 -7.12 27.32 1.86
CA ASN A 95 -6.85 28.02 0.59
C ASN A 95 -5.37 28.35 0.39
N GLU A 96 -4.66 28.72 1.46
CA GLU A 96 -3.22 29.00 1.43
C GLU A 96 -2.44 27.71 1.16
N LEU A 97 -2.83 26.59 1.79
CA LEU A 97 -2.24 25.27 1.53
C LEU A 97 -2.44 24.83 0.07
N VAL A 98 -3.65 25.03 -0.47
CA VAL A 98 -3.95 24.69 -1.87
C VAL A 98 -3.13 25.56 -2.83
N SER A 99 -3.01 26.86 -2.58
CA SER A 99 -2.20 27.75 -3.40
C SER A 99 -0.73 27.37 -3.36
N LEU A 100 -0.17 27.12 -2.17
CA LEU A 100 1.22 26.70 -2.00
C LEU A 100 1.50 25.36 -2.72
N LEU A 101 0.59 24.37 -2.59
CA LEU A 101 0.73 23.10 -3.30
C LEU A 101 0.72 23.29 -4.81
N ARG A 102 -0.19 24.14 -5.31
CA ARG A 102 -0.28 24.45 -6.75
C ARG A 102 1.03 25.06 -7.27
N ASP A 103 1.58 26.04 -6.54
CA ASP A 103 2.80 26.73 -6.92
C ASP A 103 4.01 25.78 -6.91
N GLU A 104 4.11 24.91 -5.91
CA GLU A 104 5.16 23.89 -5.82
C GLU A 104 5.07 22.89 -6.98
N ILE A 105 3.89 22.35 -7.26
CA ILE A 105 3.71 21.38 -8.38
C ILE A 105 3.96 22.07 -9.73
N ALA A 106 3.49 23.30 -9.91
CA ALA A 106 3.74 24.07 -11.13
C ALA A 106 5.22 24.38 -11.31
N GLY A 107 5.90 24.85 -10.27
CA GLY A 107 7.34 25.12 -10.29
C GLY A 107 8.17 23.88 -10.67
N ARG A 108 7.87 22.74 -10.06
CA ARG A 108 8.50 21.45 -10.40
C ARG A 108 8.24 21.06 -11.87
N SER A 109 7.00 21.18 -12.32
CA SER A 109 6.65 20.88 -13.70
C SER A 109 7.40 21.77 -14.70
N HIS A 110 7.60 23.04 -14.40
CA HIS A 110 8.42 23.94 -15.23
C HIS A 110 9.89 23.53 -15.30
N CYS A 111 10.40 22.91 -14.23
CA CYS A 111 11.73 22.32 -14.20
C CYS A 111 11.79 20.90 -14.82
N GLY A 112 10.71 20.44 -15.46
CA GLY A 112 10.64 19.10 -16.05
C GLY A 112 10.46 17.96 -15.03
N VAL A 113 10.23 18.30 -13.76
CA VAL A 113 10.08 17.31 -12.68
C VAL A 113 8.62 16.92 -12.57
N HIS A 114 8.33 15.63 -12.79
CA HIS A 114 7.03 15.04 -12.56
C HIS A 114 6.88 14.60 -11.11
N SER A 115 5.80 15.01 -10.44
CA SER A 115 5.50 14.70 -9.05
C SER A 115 4.63 13.44 -8.94
N VAL A 116 4.90 12.60 -7.95
CA VAL A 116 4.09 11.41 -7.65
C VAL A 116 3.63 11.47 -6.20
N VAL A 117 2.33 11.26 -5.97
CA VAL A 117 1.73 11.18 -4.63
C VAL A 117 1.08 9.82 -4.45
N LEU A 118 1.52 9.10 -3.43
CA LEU A 118 0.98 7.80 -3.03
C LEU A 118 0.17 7.99 -1.75
N ILE A 119 -1.11 7.60 -1.78
CA ILE A 119 -2.04 7.76 -0.66
C ILE A 119 -2.45 6.37 -0.17
N ASP A 120 -2.10 6.04 1.06
CA ASP A 120 -2.44 4.77 1.69
C ASP A 120 -3.58 4.90 2.70
N ASP A 121 -4.29 3.79 2.93
CA ASP A 121 -5.40 3.67 3.89
C ASP A 121 -6.54 4.68 3.66
N PHE A 122 -6.85 5.00 2.42
CA PHE A 122 -7.86 6.00 2.07
C PHE A 122 -9.24 5.71 2.68
N HIS A 123 -9.62 4.44 2.80
CA HIS A 123 -10.88 4.00 3.39
C HIS A 123 -10.96 4.18 4.91
N ARG A 124 -9.83 4.48 5.57
CA ARG A 124 -9.72 4.71 7.03
C ARG A 124 -9.61 6.18 7.38
N ALA A 125 -9.77 7.04 6.41
CA ALA A 125 -9.74 8.48 6.64
C ALA A 125 -10.99 8.96 7.36
N ASP A 126 -10.85 10.04 8.13
CA ASP A 126 -11.97 10.71 8.78
C ASP A 126 -12.61 11.72 7.84
N GLY A 127 -13.96 11.67 7.73
CA GLY A 127 -14.73 12.65 6.97
C GLY A 127 -14.56 12.54 5.45
N ASP A 128 -14.85 13.65 4.77
CA ASP A 128 -14.85 13.73 3.30
C ASP A 128 -13.44 13.96 2.74
N LEU A 129 -12.69 12.88 2.52
CA LEU A 129 -11.40 12.95 1.84
C LEU A 129 -11.55 13.05 0.30
N GLU A 130 -12.75 12.90 -0.25
CA GLU A 130 -12.99 13.09 -1.69
C GLU A 130 -12.62 14.52 -2.11
N SER A 131 -12.92 15.51 -1.25
CA SER A 131 -12.54 16.91 -1.51
C SER A 131 -11.02 17.10 -1.62
N PHE A 132 -10.23 16.35 -0.86
CA PHE A 132 -8.77 16.34 -0.98
C PHE A 132 -8.32 15.74 -2.32
N LEU A 133 -8.88 14.61 -2.74
CA LEU A 133 -8.57 14.02 -4.04
C LEU A 133 -8.98 14.94 -5.19
N ARG A 134 -10.15 15.60 -5.11
CA ARG A 134 -10.58 16.58 -6.13
C ARG A 134 -9.62 17.76 -6.25
N ILE A 135 -9.02 18.21 -5.16
CA ILE A 135 -7.96 19.24 -5.19
C ILE A 135 -6.76 18.70 -5.98
N LEU A 136 -6.31 17.46 -5.68
CA LEU A 136 -5.14 16.89 -6.34
C LEU A 136 -5.38 16.65 -7.84
N THR A 137 -6.54 16.13 -8.23
CA THR A 137 -6.87 15.91 -9.65
C THR A 137 -7.03 17.25 -10.39
N ALA A 138 -7.59 18.27 -9.73
CA ALA A 138 -7.71 19.62 -10.32
C ALA A 138 -6.35 20.30 -10.59
N LEU A 139 -5.26 19.90 -9.90
CA LEU A 139 -3.92 20.41 -10.20
C LEU A 139 -3.40 19.98 -11.57
N ASN A 140 -3.96 18.91 -12.15
CA ASN A 140 -3.71 18.46 -13.52
C ASN A 140 -4.62 19.14 -14.56
N ALA A 141 -5.66 19.89 -14.15
CA ALA A 141 -6.55 20.57 -15.07
C ALA A 141 -5.76 21.57 -15.95
N GLY A 142 -5.94 21.46 -17.25
CA GLY A 142 -5.18 22.26 -18.25
C GLY A 142 -3.91 21.59 -18.77
N ALA A 143 -3.51 20.41 -18.25
CA ALA A 143 -2.41 19.65 -18.81
C ALA A 143 -2.74 18.98 -20.16
N SER A 144 -4.03 18.76 -20.44
CA SER A 144 -4.50 18.06 -21.64
C SER A 144 -4.45 18.92 -22.93
N SER A 145 -4.17 20.22 -22.84
CA SER A 145 -4.09 21.11 -23.99
C SER A 145 -2.65 21.23 -24.48
N ALA A 146 -2.39 20.84 -25.71
CA ALA A 146 -1.13 21.04 -26.41
C ALA A 146 0.08 20.21 -25.94
N GLY A 147 -0.08 18.88 -25.80
CA GLY A 147 1.06 17.98 -25.56
C GLY A 147 1.70 18.11 -24.17
N ASN A 148 1.05 18.79 -23.25
CA ASN A 148 1.52 18.97 -21.90
C ASN A 148 1.13 17.75 -21.07
N GLN A 149 2.08 16.88 -20.78
CA GLN A 149 1.90 15.69 -19.94
C GLN A 149 1.52 16.11 -18.51
N GLY A 150 0.78 15.25 -17.80
CA GLY A 150 0.35 15.51 -16.42
C GLY A 150 1.48 15.95 -15.51
N LYS A 151 1.19 16.91 -14.64
CA LYS A 151 2.16 17.48 -13.69
C LYS A 151 2.34 16.61 -12.46
N LEU A 152 1.29 15.84 -12.14
CA LEU A 152 1.14 15.07 -10.92
C LEU A 152 0.45 13.74 -11.23
N THR A 153 1.02 12.64 -10.77
CA THR A 153 0.34 11.34 -10.70
C THR A 153 -0.06 11.06 -9.26
N VAL A 154 -1.32 10.76 -9.03
CA VAL A 154 -1.87 10.36 -7.72
C VAL A 154 -2.25 8.89 -7.75
N ILE A 155 -1.73 8.10 -6.83
CA ILE A 155 -2.09 6.68 -6.66
C ILE A 155 -2.70 6.49 -5.30
N VAL A 156 -3.90 5.94 -5.25
CA VAL A 156 -4.67 5.73 -4.01
C VAL A 156 -4.80 4.24 -3.72
N ALA A 157 -4.54 3.84 -2.47
CA ALA A 157 -4.84 2.51 -1.97
C ALA A 157 -6.08 2.53 -1.06
N SER A 158 -7.05 1.66 -1.36
CA SER A 158 -8.32 1.55 -0.62
C SER A 158 -8.73 0.09 -0.47
N ASP A 159 -9.59 -0.21 0.51
CA ASP A 159 -10.17 -1.56 0.69
C ASP A 159 -11.16 -1.94 -0.42
N ARG A 160 -11.75 -0.95 -1.05
CA ARG A 160 -12.78 -1.06 -2.10
C ARG A 160 -12.54 -0.04 -3.21
N PRO A 161 -13.14 -0.27 -4.38
CA PRO A 161 -13.11 0.72 -5.45
C PRO A 161 -13.67 2.07 -4.98
N LEU A 162 -13.10 3.15 -5.47
CA LEU A 162 -13.64 4.48 -5.21
C LEU A 162 -14.99 4.63 -5.92
N THR A 163 -15.93 5.26 -5.24
CA THR A 163 -17.28 5.56 -5.74
C THR A 163 -17.42 7.07 -6.04
N ASN A 164 -18.57 7.51 -6.55
CA ASN A 164 -18.95 8.93 -6.65
C ASN A 164 -18.09 9.81 -7.57
N GLY A 165 -17.92 9.41 -8.82
CA GLY A 165 -17.29 10.25 -9.86
C GLY A 165 -15.75 10.21 -9.87
N LEU A 166 -15.08 9.95 -8.75
CA LEU A 166 -13.62 9.77 -8.70
C LEU A 166 -13.19 8.47 -9.40
N SER A 167 -14.03 7.45 -9.42
CA SER A 167 -13.74 6.20 -10.14
C SER A 167 -13.70 6.39 -11.66
N VAL A 168 -14.40 7.40 -12.19
CA VAL A 168 -14.45 7.69 -13.63
C VAL A 168 -13.16 8.40 -14.08
N GLU A 169 -12.49 9.11 -13.18
CA GLU A 169 -11.24 9.80 -13.48
C GLU A 169 -10.02 8.86 -13.43
N ALA A 170 -10.16 7.68 -12.81
CA ALA A 170 -9.08 6.71 -12.73
C ALA A 170 -8.97 5.91 -14.03
N LEU A 171 -7.93 6.16 -14.81
CA LEU A 171 -7.60 5.36 -15.98
C LEU A 171 -7.25 3.91 -15.61
N LEU A 172 -6.67 3.71 -14.44
CA LEU A 172 -6.20 2.41 -13.96
C LEU A 172 -6.79 2.09 -12.59
N GLN A 173 -7.57 1.01 -12.53
CA GLN A 173 -8.02 0.39 -11.30
C GLN A 173 -7.46 -1.03 -11.20
N ILE A 174 -6.65 -1.27 -10.20
CA ILE A 174 -6.05 -2.57 -9.93
C ILE A 174 -6.77 -3.18 -8.75
N ARG A 175 -7.29 -4.39 -8.91
CA ARG A 175 -7.93 -5.15 -7.83
C ARG A 175 -7.04 -6.30 -7.40
N LEU A 176 -6.58 -6.25 -6.16
CA LEU A 176 -5.82 -7.33 -5.55
C LEU A 176 -6.76 -8.43 -5.08
N THR A 177 -6.54 -9.64 -5.57
CA THR A 177 -7.22 -10.84 -5.09
C THR A 177 -6.34 -11.57 -4.08
N PRO A 178 -6.92 -12.41 -3.22
CA PRO A 178 -6.12 -13.31 -2.37
C PRO A 178 -5.20 -14.21 -3.20
N LEU A 179 -4.07 -14.63 -2.61
CA LEU A 179 -3.17 -15.58 -3.23
C LEU A 179 -3.88 -16.93 -3.44
N ASN A 180 -3.64 -17.55 -4.59
CA ASN A 180 -4.10 -18.93 -4.83
C ASN A 180 -3.29 -19.94 -3.99
N SER A 181 -3.63 -21.23 -4.04
CA SER A 181 -2.99 -22.26 -3.21
C SER A 181 -1.49 -22.45 -3.53
N ILE A 182 -1.11 -22.30 -4.79
CA ILE A 182 0.29 -22.44 -5.24
C ILE A 182 1.12 -21.27 -4.72
N GLU A 183 0.67 -20.04 -4.97
CA GLU A 183 1.33 -18.81 -4.49
C GLU A 183 1.38 -18.76 -2.95
N SER A 184 0.31 -19.22 -2.28
CA SER A 184 0.28 -19.31 -0.82
C SER A 184 1.30 -20.29 -0.28
N SER A 185 1.49 -21.43 -0.94
CA SER A 185 2.51 -22.41 -0.56
C SER A 185 3.90 -21.81 -0.65
N GLU A 186 4.23 -21.14 -1.73
CA GLU A 186 5.51 -20.47 -1.91
C GLU A 186 5.72 -19.33 -0.90
N PHE A 187 4.67 -18.55 -0.67
CA PHE A 187 4.67 -17.46 0.32
C PHE A 187 4.96 -17.98 1.74
N VAL A 188 4.23 -19.02 2.17
CA VAL A 188 4.39 -19.62 3.50
C VAL A 188 5.78 -20.25 3.67
N ARG A 189 6.28 -21.01 2.69
CA ARG A 189 7.63 -21.57 2.73
C ARG A 189 8.71 -20.50 2.80
N THR A 190 8.54 -19.42 2.03
CA THR A 190 9.48 -18.30 2.05
C THR A 190 9.47 -17.58 3.39
N LEU A 191 8.31 -17.37 4.00
CA LEU A 191 8.21 -16.81 5.35
C LEU A 191 8.84 -17.74 6.40
N ALA A 192 8.51 -19.02 6.38
CA ALA A 192 9.04 -20.02 7.31
C ALA A 192 10.58 -20.02 7.29
N ARG A 193 11.19 -20.09 6.09
CA ARG A 193 12.66 -19.99 5.93
C ARG A 193 13.23 -18.69 6.51
N ARG A 194 12.55 -17.56 6.37
CA ARG A 194 12.97 -16.28 6.95
C ARG A 194 12.93 -16.26 8.47
N HIS A 195 12.07 -17.08 9.06
CA HIS A 195 11.97 -17.29 10.49
C HIS A 195 12.83 -18.48 10.99
N GLY A 196 13.68 -19.04 10.14
CA GLY A 196 14.57 -20.14 10.51
C GLY A 196 13.91 -21.53 10.55
N ILE A 197 12.65 -21.63 10.11
CA ILE A 197 11.95 -22.91 10.05
C ILE A 197 12.36 -23.64 8.77
N ALA A 198 12.92 -24.83 8.91
CA ALA A 198 13.32 -25.67 7.78
C ALA A 198 12.10 -26.20 7.03
N ASP A 199 12.20 -26.33 5.70
CA ASP A 199 11.12 -26.86 4.86
C ASP A 199 10.66 -28.28 5.26
N SER A 200 11.57 -29.08 5.85
CA SER A 200 11.28 -30.42 6.35
C SER A 200 10.33 -30.47 7.55
N ILE A 201 10.22 -29.35 8.29
CA ILE A 201 9.36 -29.26 9.48
C ILE A 201 7.92 -28.89 9.08
N LEU A 202 7.76 -28.24 7.93
CA LEU A 202 6.48 -27.73 7.44
C LEU A 202 5.90 -28.66 6.37
N GLN A 203 4.98 -29.52 6.77
CA GLN A 203 4.32 -30.46 5.86
C GLN A 203 3.38 -29.75 4.87
N ASP A 204 3.16 -30.33 3.69
CA ASP A 204 2.26 -29.79 2.68
C ASP A 204 0.81 -29.66 3.19
N SER A 205 0.37 -30.62 4.00
CA SER A 205 -0.94 -30.55 4.67
C SER A 205 -1.09 -29.35 5.59
N THR A 206 -0.02 -28.99 6.30
CA THR A 206 0.04 -27.81 7.17
C THR A 206 -0.04 -26.52 6.36
N ILE A 207 0.69 -26.45 5.24
CA ILE A 207 0.66 -25.30 4.34
C ILE A 207 -0.75 -25.14 3.71
N ALA A 208 -1.37 -26.25 3.30
CA ALA A 208 -2.73 -26.21 2.79
C ALA A 208 -3.74 -25.74 3.84
N ALA A 209 -3.57 -26.16 5.11
CA ALA A 209 -4.39 -25.66 6.22
C ALA A 209 -4.20 -24.15 6.44
N ILE A 210 -2.97 -23.64 6.39
CA ILE A 210 -2.68 -22.20 6.51
C ILE A 210 -3.38 -21.43 5.38
N HIS A 211 -3.28 -21.89 4.13
CA HIS A 211 -3.98 -21.26 2.99
C HIS A 211 -5.50 -21.25 3.22
N HIS A 212 -6.09 -22.37 3.53
CA HIS A 212 -7.54 -22.52 3.70
C HIS A 212 -8.08 -21.61 4.81
N LEU A 213 -7.42 -21.60 5.97
CA LEU A 213 -7.86 -20.82 7.14
C LEU A 213 -7.58 -19.31 7.00
N SER A 214 -6.54 -18.94 6.24
CA SER A 214 -6.25 -17.53 5.92
C SER A 214 -7.02 -17.01 4.70
N LEU A 215 -7.65 -17.90 3.92
CA LEU A 215 -8.29 -17.59 2.64
C LEU A 215 -7.35 -16.88 1.66
N GLY A 216 -6.06 -17.25 1.65
CA GLY A 216 -5.04 -16.63 0.79
C GLY A 216 -4.67 -15.19 1.16
N ASN A 217 -5.09 -14.70 2.33
CA ASN A 217 -4.78 -13.35 2.80
C ASN A 217 -3.35 -13.27 3.33
N THR A 218 -2.51 -12.45 2.71
CA THR A 218 -1.07 -12.36 3.03
C THR A 218 -0.78 -11.92 4.46
N ALA A 219 -1.55 -10.98 5.03
CA ALA A 219 -1.35 -10.54 6.41
C ALA A 219 -1.71 -11.64 7.42
N ARG A 220 -2.80 -12.39 7.17
CA ARG A 220 -3.17 -13.52 8.03
C ARG A 220 -2.12 -14.62 7.97
N MET A 221 -1.67 -15.00 6.78
CA MET A 221 -0.61 -15.99 6.61
C MET A 221 0.68 -15.55 7.31
N THR A 222 1.08 -14.28 7.17
CA THR A 222 2.24 -13.72 7.86
C THR A 222 2.10 -13.89 9.38
N ARG A 223 0.95 -13.51 9.92
CA ARG A 223 0.70 -13.59 11.36
C ARG A 223 0.74 -15.03 11.88
N VAL A 224 0.15 -15.97 11.12
CA VAL A 224 0.23 -17.40 11.46
C VAL A 224 1.68 -17.88 11.45
N CYS A 225 2.46 -17.55 10.42
CA CYS A 225 3.87 -17.95 10.34
C CYS A 225 4.72 -17.35 11.47
N GLU A 226 4.48 -16.09 11.86
CA GLU A 226 5.16 -15.45 13.01
C GLU A 226 4.90 -16.23 14.31
N LEU A 227 3.65 -16.63 14.58
CA LEU A 227 3.30 -17.39 15.77
C LEU A 227 3.83 -18.83 15.73
N LEU A 228 3.80 -19.47 14.56
CA LEU A 228 4.42 -20.79 14.37
C LEU A 228 5.94 -20.73 14.60
N ALA A 229 6.59 -19.63 14.23
CA ALA A 229 8.01 -19.44 14.50
C ALA A 229 8.30 -19.35 16.01
N VAL A 230 7.48 -18.64 16.76
CA VAL A 230 7.60 -18.57 18.24
C VAL A 230 7.42 -19.95 18.88
N LEU A 231 6.44 -20.76 18.40
CA LEU A 231 6.23 -22.11 18.87
C LEU A 231 7.41 -23.02 18.53
N HIS A 232 7.96 -22.87 17.33
CA HIS A 232 9.13 -23.64 16.89
C HIS A 232 10.38 -23.31 17.70
N GLU A 233 10.62 -22.02 18.05
CA GLU A 233 11.70 -21.60 18.93
C GLU A 233 11.61 -22.28 20.31
N ALA A 234 10.38 -22.45 20.82
CA ALA A 234 10.14 -23.12 22.10
C ALA A 234 10.33 -24.65 22.04
N SER A 235 10.12 -25.26 20.87
CA SER A 235 10.20 -26.72 20.65
C SER A 235 10.70 -27.06 19.24
N PRO A 236 12.03 -26.92 18.99
CA PRO A 236 12.60 -27.01 17.63
C PRO A 236 12.44 -28.36 16.94
N GLU A 237 12.31 -29.44 17.69
CA GLU A 237 12.19 -30.81 17.14
C GLU A 237 10.74 -31.21 16.82
N THR A 238 9.78 -30.36 17.19
CA THR A 238 8.37 -30.68 16.98
C THR A 238 7.93 -30.30 15.56
N LEU A 239 7.38 -31.28 14.84
CA LEU A 239 6.75 -31.04 13.54
C LEU A 239 5.56 -30.09 13.70
N ILE A 240 5.50 -29.07 12.86
CA ILE A 240 4.36 -28.17 12.80
C ILE A 240 3.23 -28.87 12.05
N ASN A 241 2.22 -29.32 12.75
CA ASN A 241 1.07 -30.01 12.21
C ASN A 241 -0.15 -29.11 12.07
N THR A 242 -1.22 -29.64 11.48
CA THR A 242 -2.48 -28.92 11.25
C THR A 242 -3.19 -28.51 12.54
N GLU A 243 -2.98 -29.25 13.66
CA GLU A 243 -3.55 -28.94 14.95
C GLU A 243 -2.90 -27.68 15.54
N ALA A 244 -1.57 -27.55 15.44
CA ALA A 244 -0.84 -26.36 15.84
C ALA A 244 -1.31 -25.13 15.07
N VAL A 245 -1.52 -25.26 13.76
CA VAL A 245 -2.08 -24.16 12.93
C VAL A 245 -3.48 -23.77 13.39
N SER A 246 -4.34 -24.75 13.66
CA SER A 246 -5.71 -24.49 14.10
C SER A 246 -5.75 -23.79 15.46
N ALA A 247 -4.90 -24.20 16.41
CA ALA A 247 -4.77 -23.55 17.71
C ALA A 247 -4.32 -22.10 17.58
N VAL A 248 -3.29 -21.82 16.78
CA VAL A 248 -2.79 -20.48 16.50
C VAL A 248 -3.87 -19.58 15.90
N ILE A 249 -4.66 -20.10 14.96
CA ILE A 249 -5.71 -19.29 14.32
C ILE A 249 -6.89 -19.03 15.26
N GLN A 250 -7.22 -19.97 16.15
CA GLN A 250 -8.23 -19.74 17.20
C GLN A 250 -7.80 -18.60 18.14
N GLU A 251 -6.52 -18.52 18.47
CA GLU A 251 -6.00 -17.41 19.28
C GLU A 251 -6.05 -16.07 18.54
N LEU A 252 -5.89 -16.07 17.22
CA LEU A 252 -5.96 -14.88 16.37
C LEU A 252 -7.38 -14.41 16.10
N SER A 253 -8.38 -15.29 16.26
CA SER A 253 -9.77 -14.89 16.10
C SER A 253 -10.18 -14.01 17.29
N PRO A 254 -10.80 -12.84 17.07
CA PRO A 254 -11.29 -12.04 18.17
C PRO A 254 -12.26 -12.91 18.97
N ARG A 255 -11.94 -13.16 20.25
CA ARG A 255 -12.87 -13.79 21.17
C ARG A 255 -14.15 -12.97 21.12
N ALA A 256 -15.24 -13.57 20.65
CA ALA A 256 -16.56 -12.99 20.84
C ALA A 256 -16.70 -12.78 22.35
N VAL A 257 -16.63 -11.51 22.77
CA VAL A 257 -16.95 -11.14 24.16
C VAL A 257 -18.43 -11.45 24.31
N ALA A 258 -18.71 -12.51 25.05
CA ALA A 258 -20.05 -12.90 25.45
C ALA A 258 -20.64 -11.90 26.45
#